data_3750fbd72dea02a2cb42ba79ca59b4e5
#
_entry.id   3750fbd72dea02a2cb42ba79ca59b4e5
#
_cell.length_a   1.000
_cell.length_b   1.000
_cell.length_c   1.000
_cell.angle_alpha   90.00
_cell.angle_beta   90.00
_cell.angle_gamma   90.00
#
_symmetry.space_group_name_H-M   'P 1'
#
loop_
_entity.id
_entity.type
_entity.pdbx_description
1 polymer ?
#
loop_
_entity_poly.entity_id
_entity_poly.type
_entity_poly.pdbx_seq_one_letter_code
_entity_poly.pdbx_strand_id
1 'polypeptide(L)'
;DTQQFEDALNYANAVMNNADIKKNSSIYAYYGLALAGNKQYEQALAQYNKALEINKEDFKPYQYISETYKQMGEEDKAIEYAQLYMDKNPNVAPSDYVKMAEIYNAKAQKGGDAKAANVDKAIAVYNSFAAKYPQLKAYADLQAANIAFQNELDDKALENYQKVITEVENKQYDEDEKGYLMQAYKNAGYIYWSSKNDLETAKPYFEKLIRLDPNNALAKKALGLEEETAK
;
A
#
# COMPACT_ATOMS: atom_id res chain seq x y z
N ASP A 1 1.60 -21.02 4.98
CA ASP A 1 1.89 -22.40 5.31
C ASP A 1 1.57 -23.28 4.10
N THR A 2 2.57 -23.91 3.46
CA THR A 2 2.40 -24.67 2.22
C THR A 2 1.37 -25.80 2.35
N GLN A 3 1.32 -26.44 3.51
CA GLN A 3 0.37 -27.53 3.79
C GLN A 3 -1.09 -27.06 3.71
N GLN A 4 -1.41 -25.87 4.18
CA GLN A 4 -2.78 -25.32 4.10
C GLN A 4 -3.24 -25.11 2.66
N PHE A 5 -2.35 -24.70 1.76
CA PHE A 5 -2.67 -24.53 0.35
C PHE A 5 -2.84 -25.85 -0.38
N GLU A 6 -2.04 -26.87 -0.04
CA GLU A 6 -2.20 -28.22 -0.56
C GLU A 6 -3.52 -28.84 -0.13
N ASP A 7 -3.88 -28.73 1.15
CA ASP A 7 -5.14 -29.24 1.68
C ASP A 7 -6.34 -28.51 1.03
N ALA A 8 -6.26 -27.19 0.86
CA ALA A 8 -7.28 -26.41 0.17
C ALA A 8 -7.44 -26.87 -1.30
N LEU A 9 -6.34 -27.16 -1.99
CA LEU A 9 -6.38 -27.63 -3.37
C LEU A 9 -6.98 -29.02 -3.47
N ASN A 10 -6.64 -29.93 -2.55
CA ASN A 10 -7.21 -31.28 -2.49
C ASN A 10 -8.72 -31.23 -2.28
N TYR A 11 -9.19 -30.39 -1.34
CA TYR A 11 -10.62 -30.18 -1.13
C TYR A 11 -11.31 -29.60 -2.35
N ALA A 12 -10.73 -28.56 -2.95
CA ALA A 12 -11.27 -27.93 -4.14
C ALA A 12 -11.36 -28.90 -5.34
N ASN A 13 -10.34 -29.77 -5.53
CA ASN A 13 -10.35 -30.83 -6.53
C ASN A 13 -11.50 -31.81 -6.29
N ALA A 14 -11.74 -32.22 -5.04
CA ALA A 14 -12.85 -33.10 -4.70
C ALA A 14 -14.21 -32.48 -5.06
N VAL A 15 -14.39 -31.18 -4.77
CA VAL A 15 -15.59 -30.41 -5.14
C VAL A 15 -15.75 -30.34 -6.66
N MET A 16 -14.66 -30.06 -7.38
CA MET A 16 -14.68 -29.95 -8.84
C MET A 16 -15.00 -31.26 -9.54
N ASN A 17 -14.54 -32.40 -8.99
CA ASN A 17 -14.75 -33.72 -9.54
C ASN A 17 -16.10 -34.34 -9.15
N ASN A 18 -16.82 -33.78 -8.18
CA ASN A 18 -18.13 -34.28 -7.76
C ASN A 18 -19.20 -33.84 -8.76
N ALA A 19 -19.80 -34.79 -9.46
CA ALA A 19 -20.84 -34.54 -10.49
C ALA A 19 -22.16 -34.02 -9.88
N ASP A 20 -22.46 -34.30 -8.61
CA ASP A 20 -23.69 -33.89 -7.96
C ASP A 20 -23.66 -32.40 -7.54
N ILE A 21 -22.48 -31.78 -7.55
CA ILE A 21 -22.32 -30.37 -7.21
C ILE A 21 -22.45 -29.52 -8.48
N LYS A 22 -23.47 -28.66 -8.53
CA LYS A 22 -23.60 -27.64 -9.58
C LYS A 22 -22.54 -26.54 -9.36
N LYS A 23 -21.58 -26.43 -10.26
CA LYS A 23 -20.52 -25.43 -10.18
C LYS A 23 -21.06 -24.05 -10.57
N ASN A 24 -20.89 -23.09 -9.66
CA ASN A 24 -21.23 -21.68 -9.85
C ASN A 24 -19.94 -20.82 -9.90
N SER A 25 -20.10 -19.51 -10.15
CA SER A 25 -18.99 -18.53 -10.18
C SER A 25 -18.09 -18.65 -8.97
N SER A 26 -18.65 -18.69 -7.75
CA SER A 26 -17.88 -18.74 -6.51
C SER A 26 -17.01 -20.00 -6.40
N ILE A 27 -17.52 -21.16 -6.82
CA ILE A 27 -16.76 -22.43 -6.80
C ILE A 27 -15.53 -22.32 -7.70
N TYR A 28 -15.70 -21.81 -8.92
CA TYR A 28 -14.56 -21.59 -9.82
C TYR A 28 -13.56 -20.56 -9.24
N ALA A 29 -14.07 -19.46 -8.66
CA ALA A 29 -13.21 -18.46 -8.04
C ALA A 29 -12.38 -19.02 -6.88
N TYR A 30 -12.99 -19.81 -5.97
CA TYR A 30 -12.27 -20.44 -4.86
C TYR A 30 -11.31 -21.56 -5.31
N TYR A 31 -11.68 -22.30 -6.37
CA TYR A 31 -10.75 -23.27 -6.97
C TYR A 31 -9.52 -22.54 -7.54
N GLY A 32 -9.73 -21.40 -8.22
CA GLY A 32 -8.64 -20.55 -8.67
C GLY A 32 -7.74 -20.06 -7.53
N LEU A 33 -8.31 -19.66 -6.39
CA LEU A 33 -7.52 -19.27 -5.21
C LEU A 33 -6.65 -20.41 -4.68
N ALA A 34 -7.19 -21.63 -4.59
CA ALA A 34 -6.44 -22.79 -4.16
C ALA A 34 -5.27 -23.11 -5.12
N LEU A 35 -5.50 -22.98 -6.44
CA LEU A 35 -4.47 -23.14 -7.47
C LEU A 35 -3.38 -22.06 -7.35
N ALA A 36 -3.77 -20.78 -7.18
CA ALA A 36 -2.83 -19.67 -7.04
C ALA A 36 -1.95 -19.82 -5.78
N GLY A 37 -2.55 -20.23 -4.65
CA GLY A 37 -1.82 -20.52 -3.42
C GLY A 37 -0.77 -21.62 -3.58
N ASN A 38 -1.01 -22.56 -4.51
CA ASN A 38 -0.06 -23.60 -4.92
C ASN A 38 0.81 -23.19 -6.12
N LYS A 39 0.86 -21.88 -6.45
CA LYS A 39 1.67 -21.28 -7.54
C LYS A 39 1.32 -21.82 -8.96
N GLN A 40 0.12 -22.39 -9.11
CA GLN A 40 -0.41 -22.87 -10.41
C GLN A 40 -1.17 -21.73 -11.09
N TYR A 41 -0.48 -20.63 -11.38
CA TYR A 41 -1.05 -19.32 -11.73
C TYR A 41 -1.88 -19.35 -13.01
N GLU A 42 -1.40 -19.97 -14.10
CA GLU A 42 -2.12 -20.07 -15.36
C GLU A 42 -3.44 -20.84 -15.20
N GLN A 43 -3.42 -21.92 -14.40
CA GLN A 43 -4.63 -22.68 -14.11
C GLN A 43 -5.61 -21.86 -13.26
N ALA A 44 -5.08 -21.10 -12.27
CA ALA A 44 -5.89 -20.20 -11.45
C ALA A 44 -6.59 -19.15 -12.31
N LEU A 45 -5.85 -18.48 -13.19
CA LEU A 45 -6.40 -17.48 -14.13
C LEU A 45 -7.50 -18.07 -15.01
N ALA A 46 -7.35 -19.31 -15.49
CA ALA A 46 -8.38 -19.99 -16.26
C ALA A 46 -9.67 -20.22 -15.46
N GLN A 47 -9.56 -20.53 -14.13
CA GLN A 47 -10.73 -20.70 -13.28
C GLN A 47 -11.44 -19.37 -12.98
N TYR A 48 -10.68 -18.30 -12.74
CA TYR A 48 -11.27 -16.98 -12.53
C TYR A 48 -12.03 -16.48 -13.77
N ASN A 49 -11.48 -16.72 -14.97
CA ASN A 49 -12.17 -16.40 -16.21
C ASN A 49 -13.48 -17.18 -16.35
N LYS A 50 -13.51 -18.48 -16.01
CA LYS A 50 -14.75 -19.27 -15.96
C LYS A 50 -15.76 -18.71 -14.96
N ALA A 51 -15.29 -18.24 -13.80
CA ALA A 51 -16.15 -17.58 -12.81
C ALA A 51 -16.81 -16.32 -13.41
N LEU A 52 -16.06 -15.49 -14.14
CA LEU A 52 -16.56 -14.30 -14.84
C LEU A 52 -17.50 -14.62 -16.02
N GLU A 53 -17.26 -15.72 -16.72
CA GLU A 53 -18.18 -16.18 -17.79
C GLU A 53 -19.55 -16.58 -17.23
N ILE A 54 -19.58 -17.19 -16.02
CA ILE A 54 -20.83 -17.60 -15.34
C ILE A 54 -21.55 -16.39 -14.74
N ASN A 55 -20.82 -15.48 -14.12
CA ASN A 55 -21.40 -14.28 -13.51
C ASN A 55 -20.52 -13.05 -13.78
N LYS A 56 -20.89 -12.27 -14.79
CA LYS A 56 -20.17 -11.06 -15.21
C LYS A 56 -20.27 -9.90 -14.21
N GLU A 57 -21.25 -9.97 -13.30
CA GLU A 57 -21.44 -8.97 -12.26
C GLU A 57 -20.62 -9.28 -10.99
N ASP A 58 -19.99 -10.46 -10.91
CA ASP A 58 -19.11 -10.80 -9.82
C ASP A 58 -17.75 -10.09 -10.00
N PHE A 59 -17.50 -9.07 -9.20
CA PHE A 59 -16.25 -8.29 -9.28
C PHE A 59 -15.07 -8.96 -8.56
N LYS A 60 -15.31 -9.92 -7.66
CA LYS A 60 -14.23 -10.56 -6.87
C LYS A 60 -13.18 -11.28 -7.72
N PRO A 61 -13.51 -12.01 -8.79
CA PRO A 61 -12.50 -12.63 -9.63
C PRO A 61 -11.49 -11.64 -10.21
N TYR A 62 -11.87 -10.38 -10.49
CA TYR A 62 -10.91 -9.36 -10.95
C TYR A 62 -9.83 -9.07 -9.90
N GLN A 63 -10.20 -9.02 -8.63
CA GLN A 63 -9.25 -8.86 -7.52
C GLN A 63 -8.28 -10.05 -7.44
N TYR A 64 -8.78 -11.28 -7.58
CA TYR A 64 -7.95 -12.48 -7.55
C TYR A 64 -7.01 -12.57 -8.75
N ILE A 65 -7.46 -12.17 -9.94
CA ILE A 65 -6.63 -12.08 -11.14
C ILE A 65 -5.51 -11.05 -10.94
N SER A 66 -5.84 -9.88 -10.41
CA SER A 66 -4.86 -8.82 -10.10
C SER A 66 -3.77 -9.33 -9.15
N GLU A 67 -4.17 -9.97 -8.04
CA GLU A 67 -3.23 -10.50 -7.07
C GLU A 67 -2.35 -11.64 -7.67
N THR A 68 -2.94 -12.48 -8.52
CA THR A 68 -2.20 -13.55 -9.21
C THR A 68 -1.16 -12.97 -10.16
N TYR A 69 -1.50 -11.94 -10.95
CA TYR A 69 -0.53 -11.27 -11.81
C TYR A 69 0.56 -10.54 -11.02
N LYS A 70 0.23 -9.96 -9.86
CA LYS A 70 1.22 -9.37 -8.93
C LYS A 70 2.23 -10.44 -8.46
N GLN A 71 1.76 -11.63 -8.07
CA GLN A 71 2.63 -12.76 -7.67
C GLN A 71 3.49 -13.29 -8.82
N MET A 72 3.03 -13.17 -10.06
CA MET A 72 3.81 -13.50 -11.28
C MET A 72 4.82 -12.41 -11.66
N GLY A 73 4.77 -11.22 -11.03
CA GLY A 73 5.59 -10.06 -11.39
C GLY A 73 5.13 -9.33 -12.66
N GLU A 74 3.86 -9.54 -13.06
CA GLU A 74 3.21 -8.94 -14.24
C GLU A 74 2.43 -7.69 -13.83
N GLU A 75 3.14 -6.63 -13.35
CA GLU A 75 2.52 -5.47 -12.71
C GLU A 75 1.53 -4.73 -13.60
N ASP A 76 1.75 -4.66 -14.91
CA ASP A 76 0.84 -3.96 -15.83
C ASP A 76 -0.52 -4.64 -15.86
N LYS A 77 -0.56 -5.96 -15.94
CA LYS A 77 -1.80 -6.74 -15.86
C LYS A 77 -2.42 -6.68 -14.47
N ALA A 78 -1.59 -6.73 -13.42
CA ALA A 78 -2.10 -6.57 -12.06
C ALA A 78 -2.82 -5.24 -11.86
N ILE A 79 -2.28 -4.13 -12.38
CA ILE A 79 -2.90 -2.80 -12.35
C ILE A 79 -4.21 -2.79 -13.16
N GLU A 80 -4.21 -3.34 -14.37
CA GLU A 80 -5.40 -3.41 -15.22
C GLU A 80 -6.57 -4.09 -14.49
N TYR A 81 -6.32 -5.26 -13.91
CA TYR A 81 -7.36 -6.02 -13.19
C TYR A 81 -7.72 -5.42 -11.83
N ALA A 82 -6.79 -4.75 -11.15
CA ALA A 82 -7.11 -3.97 -9.95
C ALA A 82 -8.05 -2.82 -10.27
N GLN A 83 -7.82 -2.11 -11.38
CA GLN A 83 -8.71 -1.04 -11.84
C GLN A 83 -10.09 -1.57 -12.20
N LEU A 84 -10.18 -2.67 -12.95
CA LEU A 84 -11.46 -3.32 -13.27
C LEU A 84 -12.24 -3.73 -12.01
N TYR A 85 -11.54 -4.24 -11.00
CA TYR A 85 -12.15 -4.54 -9.71
C TYR A 85 -12.70 -3.29 -9.04
N MET A 86 -11.92 -2.21 -8.97
CA MET A 86 -12.34 -0.96 -8.34
C MET A 86 -13.50 -0.30 -9.07
N ASP A 87 -13.51 -0.35 -10.42
CA ASP A 87 -14.57 0.23 -11.24
C ASP A 87 -15.90 -0.51 -11.09
N LYS A 88 -15.85 -1.84 -10.90
CA LYS A 88 -17.04 -2.69 -10.78
C LYS A 88 -17.54 -2.88 -9.36
N ASN A 89 -16.68 -2.68 -8.36
CA ASN A 89 -17.04 -2.84 -6.95
C ASN A 89 -17.70 -1.56 -6.42
N PRO A 90 -18.99 -1.56 -6.06
CA PRO A 90 -19.64 -0.38 -5.50
C PRO A 90 -19.11 -0.02 -4.10
N ASN A 91 -18.50 -0.99 -3.41
CA ASN A 91 -18.04 -0.88 -2.04
C ASN A 91 -16.50 -1.07 -1.94
N VAL A 92 -15.73 -0.34 -2.77
CA VAL A 92 -14.26 -0.36 -2.69
C VAL A 92 -13.82 0.02 -1.28
N ALA A 93 -13.07 -0.85 -0.62
CA ALA A 93 -12.58 -0.65 0.74
C ALA A 93 -11.25 0.14 0.78
N PRO A 94 -10.89 0.75 1.92
CA PRO A 94 -9.56 1.37 2.11
C PRO A 94 -8.40 0.47 1.71
N SER A 95 -8.46 -0.82 2.06
CA SER A 95 -7.43 -1.81 1.71
C SER A 95 -7.23 -2.03 0.21
N ASP A 96 -8.25 -1.77 -0.61
CA ASP A 96 -8.16 -1.95 -2.07
C ASP A 96 -7.30 -0.84 -2.69
N TYR A 97 -7.42 0.41 -2.18
CA TYR A 97 -6.54 1.51 -2.56
C TYR A 97 -5.09 1.24 -2.17
N VAL A 98 -4.86 0.74 -0.95
CA VAL A 98 -3.53 0.36 -0.48
C VAL A 98 -2.89 -0.67 -1.42
N LYS A 99 -3.61 -1.75 -1.73
CA LYS A 99 -3.11 -2.80 -2.66
C LYS A 99 -2.77 -2.25 -4.04
N MET A 100 -3.61 -1.37 -4.59
CA MET A 100 -3.35 -0.77 -5.90
C MET A 100 -2.12 0.15 -5.86
N ALA A 101 -1.98 0.97 -4.81
CA ALA A 101 -0.81 1.84 -4.63
C ALA A 101 0.48 1.01 -4.47
N GLU A 102 0.42 -0.12 -3.76
CA GLU A 102 1.56 -1.06 -3.62
C GLU A 102 2.02 -1.64 -4.96
N ILE A 103 1.12 -1.94 -5.89
CA ILE A 103 1.51 -2.44 -7.22
C ILE A 103 2.28 -1.35 -7.98
N TYR A 104 1.80 -0.09 -7.95
CA TYR A 104 2.53 1.03 -8.55
C TYR A 104 3.88 1.27 -7.89
N ASN A 105 3.94 1.15 -6.54
CA ASN A 105 5.20 1.28 -5.80
C ASN A 105 6.19 0.16 -6.16
N ALA A 106 5.74 -1.08 -6.24
CA ALA A 106 6.57 -2.21 -6.68
C ALA A 106 7.15 -1.98 -8.09
N LYS A 107 6.31 -1.44 -9.00
CA LYS A 107 6.76 -1.05 -10.33
C LYS A 107 7.77 0.11 -10.31
N ALA A 108 7.58 1.10 -9.42
CA ALA A 108 8.54 2.19 -9.24
C ALA A 108 9.89 1.69 -8.71
N GLN A 109 9.90 0.74 -7.80
CA GLN A 109 11.12 0.16 -7.20
C GLN A 109 11.98 -0.63 -8.20
N LYS A 110 11.42 -1.05 -9.33
CA LYS A 110 12.21 -1.62 -10.44
C LYS A 110 13.13 -0.57 -11.10
N GLY A 111 12.90 0.71 -10.83
CA GLY A 111 13.73 1.81 -11.31
C GLY A 111 13.47 2.20 -12.76
N GLY A 112 14.47 2.84 -13.39
CA GLY A 112 14.40 3.32 -14.76
C GLY A 112 13.60 4.63 -14.92
N ASP A 113 13.39 5.06 -16.17
CA ASP A 113 12.76 6.34 -16.51
C ASP A 113 11.32 6.47 -16.03
N ALA A 114 10.64 5.35 -15.82
CA ALA A 114 9.26 5.32 -15.37
C ALA A 114 9.10 5.39 -13.82
N LYS A 115 10.19 5.39 -13.04
CA LYS A 115 10.15 5.39 -11.57
C LYS A 115 9.25 6.51 -11.02
N ALA A 116 9.57 7.76 -11.37
CA ALA A 116 8.84 8.93 -10.88
C ALA A 116 7.36 8.90 -11.30
N ALA A 117 7.06 8.51 -12.53
CA ALA A 117 5.69 8.42 -13.03
C ALA A 117 4.87 7.34 -12.29
N ASN A 118 5.48 6.21 -11.91
CA ASN A 118 4.81 5.18 -11.12
C ASN A 118 4.58 5.64 -9.67
N VAL A 119 5.51 6.39 -9.08
CA VAL A 119 5.31 7.02 -7.77
C VAL A 119 4.14 8.03 -7.84
N ASP A 120 4.05 8.85 -8.89
CA ASP A 120 2.93 9.78 -9.08
C ASP A 120 1.58 9.04 -9.15
N LYS A 121 1.53 7.91 -9.84
CA LYS A 121 0.32 7.07 -9.89
C LYS A 121 -0.04 6.50 -8.52
N ALA A 122 0.93 6.01 -7.74
CA ALA A 122 0.68 5.53 -6.39
C ALA A 122 0.15 6.65 -5.48
N ILE A 123 0.73 7.85 -5.55
CA ILE A 123 0.24 9.04 -4.83
C ILE A 123 -1.19 9.40 -5.27
N ALA A 124 -1.50 9.35 -6.56
CA ALA A 124 -2.84 9.63 -7.07
C ALA A 124 -3.88 8.63 -6.53
N VAL A 125 -3.52 7.36 -6.37
CA VAL A 125 -4.38 6.35 -5.72
C VAL A 125 -4.67 6.76 -4.27
N TYR A 126 -3.67 7.18 -3.49
CA TYR A 126 -3.88 7.65 -2.12
C TYR A 126 -4.68 8.96 -2.05
N ASN A 127 -4.52 9.87 -3.02
CA ASN A 127 -5.38 11.07 -3.11
C ASN A 127 -6.85 10.68 -3.35
N SER A 128 -7.11 9.68 -4.19
CA SER A 128 -8.46 9.14 -4.42
C SER A 128 -9.01 8.45 -3.16
N PHE A 129 -8.14 7.75 -2.43
CA PHE A 129 -8.48 7.17 -1.12
C PHE A 129 -8.90 8.25 -0.13
N ALA A 130 -8.09 9.31 0.05
CA ALA A 130 -8.37 10.42 0.93
C ALA A 130 -9.70 11.13 0.59
N ALA A 131 -9.98 11.29 -0.69
CA ALA A 131 -11.23 11.90 -1.15
C ALA A 131 -12.46 11.05 -0.83
N LYS A 132 -12.36 9.72 -0.94
CA LYS A 132 -13.47 8.80 -0.63
C LYS A 132 -13.65 8.56 0.87
N TYR A 133 -12.56 8.62 1.64
CA TYR A 133 -12.52 8.37 3.08
C TYR A 133 -11.87 9.54 3.82
N PRO A 134 -12.54 10.71 3.94
CA PRO A 134 -11.93 11.91 4.53
C PRO A 134 -11.42 11.71 5.97
N GLN A 135 -12.05 10.81 6.74
CA GLN A 135 -11.62 10.46 8.09
C GLN A 135 -10.25 9.73 8.13
N LEU A 136 -9.80 9.19 7.01
CA LEU A 136 -8.51 8.51 6.87
C LEU A 136 -7.51 9.33 6.03
N LYS A 137 -7.79 10.62 5.82
CA LYS A 137 -6.98 11.48 4.95
C LYS A 137 -5.53 11.59 5.43
N ALA A 138 -5.30 11.81 6.72
CA ALA A 138 -3.95 11.90 7.28
C ALA A 138 -3.15 10.60 7.07
N TYR A 139 -3.79 9.45 7.22
CA TYR A 139 -3.18 8.14 6.90
C TYR A 139 -2.83 8.05 5.41
N ALA A 140 -3.75 8.40 4.52
CA ALA A 140 -3.52 8.32 3.08
C ALA A 140 -2.38 9.24 2.62
N ASP A 141 -2.35 10.49 3.12
CA ASP A 141 -1.29 11.45 2.84
C ASP A 141 0.07 10.95 3.36
N LEU A 142 0.09 10.32 4.55
CA LEU A 142 1.31 9.72 5.10
C LEU A 142 1.83 8.57 4.22
N GLN A 143 0.95 7.69 3.75
CA GLN A 143 1.37 6.59 2.88
C GLN A 143 1.87 7.10 1.53
N ALA A 144 1.24 8.12 0.97
CA ALA A 144 1.71 8.81 -0.24
C ALA A 144 3.13 9.40 -0.05
N ALA A 145 3.36 10.05 1.10
CA ALA A 145 4.67 10.58 1.47
C ALA A 145 5.73 9.48 1.62
N ASN A 146 5.36 8.38 2.30
CA ASN A 146 6.27 7.25 2.51
C ASN A 146 6.69 6.58 1.20
N ILE A 147 5.78 6.42 0.24
CA ILE A 147 6.12 5.90 -1.09
C ILE A 147 7.13 6.81 -1.80
N ALA A 148 6.92 8.12 -1.78
CA ALA A 148 7.85 9.07 -2.38
C ALA A 148 9.22 9.00 -1.70
N PHE A 149 9.26 8.94 -0.37
CA PHE A 149 10.47 8.85 0.43
C PHE A 149 11.25 7.55 0.17
N GLN A 150 10.57 6.40 0.15
CA GLN A 150 11.18 5.10 -0.17
C GLN A 150 11.78 5.04 -1.57
N ASN A 151 11.28 5.85 -2.48
CA ASN A 151 11.77 5.97 -3.84
C ASN A 151 12.76 7.13 -4.04
N GLU A 152 13.21 7.78 -2.97
CA GLU A 152 14.20 8.88 -2.98
C GLU A 152 13.71 10.10 -3.78
N LEU A 153 12.40 10.34 -3.80
CA LEU A 153 11.78 11.51 -4.42
C LEU A 153 11.48 12.55 -3.34
N ASP A 154 12.54 13.13 -2.77
CA ASP A 154 12.51 13.97 -1.58
C ASP A 154 11.51 15.12 -1.67
N ASP A 155 11.44 15.85 -2.78
CA ASP A 155 10.51 16.96 -2.93
C ASP A 155 9.05 16.51 -2.88
N LYS A 156 8.72 15.38 -3.50
CA LYS A 156 7.37 14.79 -3.45
C LYS A 156 7.06 14.25 -2.04
N ALA A 157 8.05 13.67 -1.37
CA ALA A 157 7.91 13.21 0.00
C ALA A 157 7.60 14.39 0.93
N LEU A 158 8.37 15.48 0.85
CA LEU A 158 8.18 16.69 1.64
C LEU A 158 6.80 17.32 1.39
N GLU A 159 6.35 17.41 0.14
CA GLU A 159 5.01 17.92 -0.19
C GLU A 159 3.91 17.14 0.54
N ASN A 160 3.98 15.81 0.52
CA ASN A 160 2.96 14.96 1.14
C ASN A 160 3.11 14.88 2.67
N TYR A 161 4.33 14.89 3.25
CA TYR A 161 4.50 15.07 4.70
C TYR A 161 3.93 16.40 5.19
N GLN A 162 4.06 17.48 4.41
CA GLN A 162 3.46 18.76 4.76
C GLN A 162 1.93 18.72 4.77
N LYS A 163 1.28 17.92 3.92
CA LYS A 163 -0.18 17.67 3.98
C LYS A 163 -0.56 17.03 5.31
N VAL A 164 0.16 16.00 5.76
CA VAL A 164 -0.07 15.34 7.06
C VAL A 164 0.07 16.34 8.20
N ILE A 165 1.15 17.14 8.21
CA ILE A 165 1.40 18.14 9.23
C ILE A 165 0.26 19.15 9.27
N THR A 166 -0.13 19.72 8.13
CA THR A 166 -1.22 20.70 8.03
C THR A 166 -2.57 20.13 8.48
N GLU A 167 -2.85 18.86 8.17
CA GLU A 167 -4.09 18.19 8.54
C GLU A 167 -4.19 17.91 10.03
N VAL A 168 -3.07 17.59 10.69
CA VAL A 168 -3.07 17.06 12.07
C VAL A 168 -2.62 18.09 13.10
N GLU A 169 -1.60 18.93 12.81
CA GLU A 169 -0.92 19.75 13.80
C GLU A 169 -1.83 20.71 14.58
N ASN A 170 -2.84 21.29 13.92
CA ASN A 170 -3.66 22.38 14.47
C ASN A 170 -5.05 21.93 14.94
N LYS A 171 -5.28 20.63 15.12
CA LYS A 171 -6.54 20.06 15.64
C LYS A 171 -6.29 19.17 16.84
N GLN A 172 -7.36 18.81 17.53
CA GLN A 172 -7.30 17.71 18.48
C GLN A 172 -7.14 16.39 17.68
N TYR A 173 -6.09 15.65 17.95
CA TYR A 173 -5.75 14.38 17.28
C TYR A 173 -5.73 13.20 18.28
N ASP A 174 -5.99 12.00 17.78
CA ASP A 174 -5.86 10.76 18.53
C ASP A 174 -4.41 10.21 18.50
N GLU A 175 -4.17 9.05 19.11
CA GLU A 175 -2.81 8.45 19.17
C GLU A 175 -2.31 7.98 17.81
N ASP A 176 -3.19 7.55 16.89
CA ASP A 176 -2.81 7.17 15.53
C ASP A 176 -2.36 8.41 14.74
N GLU A 177 -3.15 9.47 14.77
CA GLU A 177 -2.83 10.76 14.13
C GLU A 177 -1.55 11.39 14.72
N LYS A 178 -1.34 11.27 16.03
CA LYS A 178 -0.08 11.64 16.68
C LYS A 178 1.09 10.85 16.10
N GLY A 179 0.92 9.55 15.91
CA GLY A 179 1.93 8.70 15.26
C GLY A 179 2.24 9.16 13.84
N TYR A 180 1.23 9.51 13.05
CA TYR A 180 1.40 10.05 11.70
C TYR A 180 2.17 11.39 11.70
N LEU A 181 1.82 12.29 12.61
CA LEU A 181 2.48 13.57 12.77
C LEU A 181 3.96 13.42 13.16
N MET A 182 4.25 12.54 14.12
CA MET A 182 5.62 12.23 14.54
C MET A 182 6.45 11.68 13.37
N GLN A 183 5.88 10.77 12.58
CA GLN A 183 6.56 10.22 11.41
C GLN A 183 6.80 11.29 10.34
N ALA A 184 5.83 12.17 10.09
CA ALA A 184 5.95 13.27 9.14
C ALA A 184 7.07 14.24 9.56
N TYR A 185 7.12 14.66 10.83
CA TYR A 185 8.21 15.50 11.34
C TYR A 185 9.57 14.82 11.23
N LYS A 186 9.65 13.55 11.64
CA LYS A 186 10.89 12.77 11.58
C LYS A 186 11.46 12.71 10.17
N ASN A 187 10.62 12.33 9.20
CA ASN A 187 11.08 12.08 7.84
C ASN A 187 11.32 13.39 7.08
N ALA A 188 10.48 14.42 7.27
CA ALA A 188 10.73 15.74 6.70
C ALA A 188 12.02 16.36 7.24
N GLY A 189 12.22 16.32 8.56
CA GLY A 189 13.47 16.76 9.19
C GLY A 189 14.68 16.00 8.66
N TYR A 190 14.56 14.68 8.52
CA TYR A 190 15.64 13.83 7.98
C TYR A 190 16.00 14.19 6.54
N ILE A 191 15.01 14.43 5.67
CA ILE A 191 15.26 14.84 4.27
C ILE A 191 16.04 16.17 4.24
N TYR A 192 15.60 17.18 4.98
CA TYR A 192 16.33 18.44 5.02
C TYR A 192 17.73 18.30 5.59
N TRP A 193 17.87 17.57 6.69
CA TRP A 193 19.16 17.38 7.35
C TRP A 193 20.15 16.55 6.52
N SER A 194 19.72 15.39 6.04
CA SER A 194 20.59 14.38 5.42
C SER A 194 20.70 14.55 3.91
N SER A 195 19.56 14.62 3.19
CA SER A 195 19.56 14.65 1.73
C SER A 195 19.89 16.04 1.18
N LYS A 196 19.32 17.09 1.82
CA LYS A 196 19.50 18.48 1.35
C LYS A 196 20.64 19.22 2.08
N ASN A 197 21.25 18.59 3.10
CA ASN A 197 22.29 19.19 3.95
C ASN A 197 21.89 20.57 4.52
N ASP A 198 20.61 20.72 4.89
CA ASP A 198 20.01 21.96 5.40
C ASP A 198 19.50 21.74 6.83
N LEU A 199 20.40 21.83 7.80
CA LEU A 199 20.10 21.66 9.21
C LEU A 199 19.19 22.79 9.74
N GLU A 200 19.30 24.00 9.24
CA GLU A 200 18.50 25.12 9.71
C GLU A 200 17.00 24.90 9.39
N THR A 201 16.68 24.44 8.20
CA THR A 201 15.31 24.06 7.83
C THR A 201 14.86 22.78 8.55
N ALA A 202 15.77 21.86 8.87
CA ALA A 202 15.43 20.61 9.57
C ALA A 202 15.10 20.82 11.06
N LYS A 203 15.78 21.78 11.77
CA LYS A 203 15.62 22.00 13.21
C LYS A 203 14.17 22.13 13.67
N PRO A 204 13.30 22.96 13.09
CA PRO A 204 11.92 23.10 13.55
C PRO A 204 11.14 21.79 13.56
N TYR A 205 11.41 20.89 12.60
CA TYR A 205 10.77 19.58 12.54
C TYR A 205 11.23 18.70 13.71
N PHE A 206 12.53 18.66 14.01
CA PHE A 206 13.06 17.90 15.13
C PHE A 206 12.65 18.46 16.49
N GLU A 207 12.55 19.78 16.63
CA GLU A 207 12.02 20.43 17.86
C GLU A 207 10.55 20.04 18.11
N LYS A 208 9.72 20.02 17.07
CA LYS A 208 8.34 19.57 17.17
C LYS A 208 8.26 18.07 17.49
N LEU A 209 9.12 17.26 16.87
CA LEU A 209 9.20 15.82 17.17
C LEU A 209 9.58 15.55 18.62
N ILE A 210 10.58 16.25 19.17
CA ILE A 210 10.99 16.12 20.59
C ILE A 210 9.87 16.49 21.57
N ARG A 211 9.00 17.43 21.22
CA ARG A 211 7.83 17.75 22.08
C ARG A 211 6.83 16.60 22.14
N LEU A 212 6.71 15.81 21.09
CA LEU A 212 5.81 14.65 21.02
C LEU A 212 6.47 13.35 21.52
N ASP A 213 7.78 13.21 21.28
CA ASP A 213 8.63 12.08 21.70
C ASP A 213 9.98 12.59 22.26
N PRO A 214 10.04 12.90 23.57
CA PRO A 214 11.26 13.41 24.21
C PRO A 214 12.46 12.47 24.14
N ASN A 215 12.23 11.19 23.81
CA ASN A 215 13.30 10.17 23.73
C ASN A 215 13.74 9.87 22.30
N ASN A 216 13.28 10.61 21.32
CA ASN A 216 13.62 10.37 19.93
C ASN A 216 15.13 10.58 19.66
N ALA A 217 15.85 9.48 19.44
CA ALA A 217 17.31 9.51 19.29
C ALA A 217 17.75 10.31 18.06
N LEU A 218 17.02 10.22 16.94
CA LEU A 218 17.36 10.97 15.73
C LEU A 218 17.25 12.48 15.93
N ALA A 219 16.17 12.92 16.56
CA ALA A 219 15.94 14.34 16.83
C ALA A 219 16.94 14.88 17.86
N LYS A 220 17.24 14.12 18.92
CA LYS A 220 18.31 14.48 19.90
C LYS A 220 19.65 14.66 19.20
N LYS A 221 20.03 13.72 18.33
CA LYS A 221 21.27 13.81 17.57
C LYS A 221 21.33 15.04 16.68
N ALA A 222 20.27 15.28 15.91
CA ALA A 222 20.19 16.42 15.00
C ALA A 222 20.23 17.78 15.72
N LEU A 223 19.69 17.84 16.96
CA LEU A 223 19.63 19.05 17.79
C LEU A 223 20.85 19.18 18.73
N GLY A 224 21.78 18.23 18.74
CA GLY A 224 22.93 18.25 19.65
C GLY A 224 22.56 18.04 21.13
N LEU A 225 21.46 17.32 21.41
CA LEU A 225 20.93 17.04 22.75
C LEU A 225 21.34 15.64 23.27
N GLU A 226 22.27 14.97 22.62
CA GLU A 226 22.82 13.70 23.12
C GLU A 226 23.60 14.00 24.42
N GLU A 227 23.31 13.23 25.48
CA GLU A 227 24.14 13.27 26.71
C GLU A 227 25.56 12.84 26.30
N GLU A 228 26.55 13.67 26.62
CA GLU A 228 27.95 13.23 26.61
C GLU A 228 28.04 12.01 27.53
N THR A 229 28.11 10.82 26.95
CA THR A 229 28.46 9.63 27.74
C THR A 229 29.82 9.92 28.37
N ALA A 230 29.80 10.25 29.64
CA ALA A 230 31.01 10.42 30.45
C ALA A 230 31.89 9.18 30.24
N LYS A 231 33.07 9.41 29.67
CA LYS A 231 34.14 8.42 29.54
C LYS A 231 34.73 8.12 30.93
#